data_3e2a6b0ca2f7c1ae9a305e459b5b4879
#
_entry.id   3e2a6b0ca2f7c1ae9a305e459b5b4879
#
_cell.length_a   1.000
_cell.length_b   1.000
_cell.length_c   1.000
_cell.angle_alpha   90.00
_cell.angle_beta   90.00
_cell.angle_gamma   90.00
#
_symmetry.space_group_name_H-M   'P 1'
#
loop_
_entity.id
_entity.type
_entity.pdbx_description
1 polymer ?
#
loop_
_entity_poly.entity_id
_entity_poly.type
_entity_poly.pdbx_seq_one_letter_code
_entity_poly.pdbx_strand_id
1 'polypeptide(L)'
;MTTAATARMLLSIDDLTDEDLRSIVTRGAHFASGAGRGEQPLAGWVAGIYFKKTSTRTRTAFSAGALRLGAQILTYGPDDLQTNTGETVEDTGQVMARMLDVLVARTAGPDEELFGLSGGGRLPVVNAMSAAEHPTQGLTDLTTLQLAFGRVEGLSLLYVGEGNNTAAALALALTRFPGTSLELRTPPGYGVARPLLDRARAQARRYGSRIAEAHHMDGLPTGVDAVYTTRWQTTGTSKPDPDWRTVFAPFQVTRALWEHSPKALFLHDLPAHRGEEVTAEVLDGPAAIAFDQAENKMHSAMAVLEWIRHGAVADATGGTARL
;
A
#
# COMPACT_ATOMS: atom_id res chain seq x y z
N MET A 1 -26.38 -10.87 -25.92
CA MET A 1 -25.31 -11.17 -24.95
C MET A 1 -25.08 -9.87 -24.15
N THR A 2 -25.57 -9.80 -22.94
CA THR A 2 -25.31 -8.69 -22.04
C THR A 2 -23.80 -8.74 -21.71
N THR A 3 -23.06 -7.71 -22.08
CA THR A 3 -21.67 -7.53 -21.62
C THR A 3 -21.72 -7.51 -20.09
N ALA A 4 -21.21 -8.56 -19.46
CA ALA A 4 -21.06 -8.57 -18.00
C ALA A 4 -20.19 -7.37 -17.65
N ALA A 5 -20.68 -6.53 -16.73
CA ALA A 5 -19.88 -5.42 -16.23
C ALA A 5 -18.58 -5.98 -15.62
N THR A 6 -17.45 -5.41 -16.01
CA THR A 6 -16.15 -5.80 -15.43
C THR A 6 -16.18 -5.53 -13.93
N ALA A 7 -15.79 -6.51 -13.15
CA ALA A 7 -15.72 -6.38 -11.70
C ALA A 7 -14.74 -5.27 -11.31
N ARG A 8 -15.05 -4.55 -10.23
CA ARG A 8 -14.12 -3.54 -9.66
C ARG A 8 -12.90 -4.24 -9.12
N MET A 9 -11.70 -3.76 -9.46
CA MET A 9 -10.43 -4.34 -9.06
C MET A 9 -9.50 -3.25 -8.51
N LEU A 10 -8.56 -3.63 -7.67
CA LEU A 10 -7.45 -2.79 -7.22
C LEU A 10 -6.14 -3.50 -7.58
N LEU A 11 -5.65 -3.33 -8.78
CA LEU A 11 -4.36 -3.89 -9.22
C LEU A 11 -3.23 -2.87 -9.05
N SER A 12 -3.53 -1.59 -9.24
CA SER A 12 -2.63 -0.43 -9.05
C SER A 12 -3.37 0.72 -8.37
N ILE A 13 -2.64 1.67 -7.79
CA ILE A 13 -3.20 2.96 -7.35
C ILE A 13 -3.82 3.72 -8.52
N ASP A 14 -3.28 3.54 -9.72
CA ASP A 14 -3.79 4.19 -10.93
C ASP A 14 -5.19 3.70 -11.36
N ASP A 15 -5.66 2.56 -10.86
CA ASP A 15 -7.02 2.06 -11.12
C ASP A 15 -8.09 2.87 -10.36
N LEU A 16 -7.70 3.60 -9.33
CA LEU A 16 -8.60 4.39 -8.52
C LEU A 16 -8.86 5.77 -9.16
N THR A 17 -10.11 6.20 -9.16
CA THR A 17 -10.42 7.62 -9.37
C THR A 17 -9.93 8.45 -8.16
N ASP A 18 -9.92 9.77 -8.28
CA ASP A 18 -9.55 10.63 -7.14
C ASP A 18 -10.59 10.52 -6.01
N GLU A 19 -11.85 10.33 -6.36
CA GLU A 19 -12.94 10.11 -5.42
C GLU A 19 -12.76 8.77 -4.68
N ASP A 20 -12.49 7.69 -5.40
CA ASP A 20 -12.23 6.37 -4.81
C ASP A 20 -11.05 6.41 -3.84
N LEU A 21 -9.93 7.02 -4.27
CA LEU A 21 -8.72 7.13 -3.44
C LEU A 21 -9.01 7.86 -2.12
N ARG A 22 -9.68 9.02 -2.20
CA ARG A 22 -10.04 9.81 -1.02
C ARG A 22 -11.06 9.10 -0.15
N SER A 23 -12.08 8.48 -0.75
CA SER A 23 -13.09 7.70 -0.04
C SER A 23 -12.46 6.54 0.74
N ILE A 24 -11.55 5.78 0.13
CA ILE A 24 -10.86 4.68 0.81
C ILE A 24 -10.03 5.19 2.00
N VAL A 25 -9.29 6.29 1.83
CA VAL A 25 -8.48 6.89 2.91
C VAL A 25 -9.35 7.38 4.06
N THR A 26 -10.41 8.13 3.75
CA THR A 26 -11.38 8.63 4.75
C THR A 26 -12.07 7.49 5.48
N ARG A 27 -12.48 6.46 4.73
CA ARG A 27 -13.17 5.30 5.32
C ARG A 27 -12.23 4.45 6.18
N GLY A 28 -10.95 4.33 5.79
CA GLY A 28 -9.90 3.71 6.60
C GLY A 28 -9.71 4.45 7.93
N ALA A 29 -9.66 5.78 7.91
CA ALA A 29 -9.58 6.61 9.11
C ALA A 29 -10.84 6.47 9.98
N HIS A 30 -12.04 6.36 9.38
CA HIS A 30 -13.29 6.10 10.10
C HIS A 30 -13.25 4.76 10.85
N PHE A 31 -12.78 3.68 10.21
CA PHE A 31 -12.63 2.39 10.89
C PHE A 31 -11.60 2.46 12.03
N ALA A 32 -10.47 3.16 11.81
CA ALA A 32 -9.43 3.34 12.83
C ALA A 32 -9.94 4.09 14.07
N SER A 33 -10.83 5.08 13.90
CA SER A 33 -11.45 5.81 15.02
C SER A 33 -12.42 4.96 15.85
N GLY A 34 -12.76 3.77 15.38
CA GLY A 34 -13.76 2.90 15.99
C GLY A 34 -15.21 3.26 15.66
N ALA A 35 -15.47 4.32 14.88
CA ALA A 35 -16.80 4.75 14.51
C ALA A 35 -17.56 3.70 13.67
N GLY A 36 -16.83 2.92 12.85
CA GLY A 36 -17.40 1.81 12.07
C GLY A 36 -17.55 0.48 12.83
N ARG A 37 -17.44 0.48 14.17
CA ARG A 37 -17.53 -0.76 14.94
C ARG A 37 -18.92 -1.39 14.84
N GLY A 38 -18.98 -2.66 14.42
CA GLY A 38 -20.24 -3.41 14.26
C GLY A 38 -20.89 -3.25 12.90
N GLU A 39 -20.38 -2.42 12.01
CA GLU A 39 -20.80 -2.40 10.62
C GLU A 39 -20.39 -3.72 9.94
N GLN A 40 -21.31 -4.30 9.18
CA GLN A 40 -21.08 -5.56 8.45
C GLN A 40 -21.40 -5.41 6.96
N PRO A 41 -20.74 -4.47 6.25
CA PRO A 41 -21.02 -4.21 4.83
C PRO A 41 -20.71 -5.41 3.93
N LEU A 42 -19.98 -6.42 4.41
CA LEU A 42 -19.66 -7.64 3.65
C LEU A 42 -20.40 -8.88 4.14
N ALA A 43 -21.48 -8.71 4.91
CA ALA A 43 -22.28 -9.85 5.37
C ALA A 43 -22.73 -10.72 4.18
N GLY A 44 -22.49 -12.04 4.29
CA GLY A 44 -22.80 -13.04 3.27
C GLY A 44 -21.74 -13.20 2.16
N TRP A 45 -20.66 -12.39 2.16
CA TRP A 45 -19.55 -12.54 1.22
C TRP A 45 -18.55 -13.61 1.66
N VAL A 46 -17.90 -14.22 0.66
CA VAL A 46 -16.75 -15.12 0.82
C VAL A 46 -15.53 -14.48 0.18
N ALA A 47 -14.55 -14.12 0.99
CA ALA A 47 -13.29 -13.55 0.54
C ALA A 47 -12.20 -14.63 0.46
N GLY A 48 -11.59 -14.81 -0.70
CA GLY A 48 -10.39 -15.59 -0.89
C GLY A 48 -9.16 -14.80 -0.46
N ILE A 49 -8.27 -15.41 0.34
CA ILE A 49 -7.03 -14.80 0.83
C ILE A 49 -5.86 -15.65 0.34
N TYR A 50 -5.29 -15.30 -0.80
CA TYR A 50 -4.20 -16.01 -1.45
C TYR A 50 -2.85 -15.33 -1.26
N PHE A 51 -1.91 -16.02 -0.64
CA PHE A 51 -0.56 -15.52 -0.39
C PHE A 51 0.50 -16.52 -0.86
N LYS A 52 1.03 -16.32 -2.07
CA LYS A 52 2.13 -17.09 -2.67
C LYS A 52 3.47 -16.85 -1.96
N LYS A 53 3.62 -15.73 -1.25
CA LYS A 53 4.79 -15.37 -0.45
C LYS A 53 4.39 -15.06 0.99
N THR A 54 5.29 -15.33 1.91
CA THR A 54 5.08 -15.10 3.35
C THR A 54 4.65 -13.66 3.64
N SER A 55 3.64 -13.50 4.46
CA SER A 55 3.18 -12.21 4.95
C SER A 55 2.42 -12.37 6.26
N THR A 56 2.95 -11.82 7.34
CA THR A 56 2.25 -11.78 8.62
C THR A 56 1.21 -10.66 8.62
N ARG A 57 1.64 -9.42 8.37
CA ARG A 57 0.82 -8.22 8.53
C ARG A 57 -0.32 -8.11 7.52
N THR A 58 -0.01 -8.15 6.23
CA THR A 58 -1.02 -7.97 5.17
C THR A 58 -2.04 -9.10 5.18
N ARG A 59 -1.58 -10.36 5.38
CA ARG A 59 -2.49 -11.51 5.49
C ARG A 59 -3.43 -11.36 6.70
N THR A 60 -2.87 -11.02 7.87
CA THR A 60 -3.68 -10.80 9.08
C THR A 60 -4.64 -9.62 8.90
N ALA A 61 -4.17 -8.51 8.30
CA ALA A 61 -4.99 -7.32 8.08
C ALA A 61 -6.22 -7.59 7.22
N PHE A 62 -6.04 -8.25 6.07
CA PHE A 62 -7.17 -8.59 5.20
C PHE A 62 -8.07 -9.67 5.80
N SER A 63 -7.50 -10.70 6.45
CA SER A 63 -8.29 -11.74 7.10
C SER A 63 -9.13 -11.17 8.26
N ALA A 64 -8.50 -10.42 9.17
CA ALA A 64 -9.20 -9.81 10.30
C ALA A 64 -10.19 -8.74 9.84
N GLY A 65 -9.82 -7.94 8.84
CA GLY A 65 -10.69 -6.90 8.26
C GLY A 65 -11.93 -7.48 7.62
N ALA A 66 -11.79 -8.52 6.78
CA ALA A 66 -12.91 -9.21 6.15
C ALA A 66 -13.90 -9.79 7.19
N LEU A 67 -13.35 -10.49 8.21
CA LEU A 67 -14.17 -11.04 9.29
C LEU A 67 -14.92 -9.95 10.08
N ARG A 68 -14.26 -8.81 10.37
CA ARG A 68 -14.90 -7.69 11.08
C ARG A 68 -16.02 -7.04 10.27
N LEU A 69 -15.90 -7.05 8.93
CA LEU A 69 -16.93 -6.57 8.02
C LEU A 69 -18.06 -7.59 7.74
N GLY A 70 -18.03 -8.76 8.39
CA GLY A 70 -19.06 -9.81 8.27
C GLY A 70 -18.86 -10.79 7.14
N ALA A 71 -17.73 -10.74 6.41
CA ALA A 71 -17.41 -11.76 5.40
C ALA A 71 -16.90 -13.04 6.04
N GLN A 72 -17.03 -14.15 5.31
CA GLN A 72 -16.31 -15.39 5.57
C GLN A 72 -15.01 -15.39 4.77
N ILE A 73 -13.99 -16.15 5.21
CA ILE A 73 -12.70 -16.21 4.52
C ILE A 73 -12.32 -17.64 4.15
N LEU A 74 -11.75 -17.81 2.95
CA LEU A 74 -11.00 -19.00 2.55
C LEU A 74 -9.55 -18.60 2.31
N THR A 75 -8.61 -19.31 2.93
CA THR A 75 -7.20 -18.96 2.83
C THR A 75 -6.45 -19.99 1.98
N TYR A 76 -5.58 -19.49 1.10
CA TYR A 76 -4.75 -20.28 0.22
C TYR A 76 -3.27 -19.91 0.45
N GLY A 77 -2.43 -20.89 0.67
CA GLY A 77 -0.98 -20.78 0.73
C GLY A 77 -0.31 -20.97 -0.64
N PRO A 78 1.04 -21.01 -0.66
CA PRO A 78 1.81 -21.14 -1.91
C PRO A 78 1.49 -22.41 -2.71
N ASP A 79 1.16 -23.49 -2.01
CA ASP A 79 1.02 -24.83 -2.60
C ASP A 79 -0.45 -25.31 -2.68
N ASP A 80 -1.42 -24.43 -2.33
CA ASP A 80 -2.83 -24.80 -2.27
C ASP A 80 -3.54 -24.73 -3.62
N LEU A 81 -2.96 -24.04 -4.62
CA LEU A 81 -3.53 -23.90 -5.94
C LEU A 81 -2.97 -24.94 -6.93
N GLN A 82 -3.82 -25.45 -7.80
CA GLN A 82 -3.44 -26.45 -8.81
C GLN A 82 -2.51 -25.90 -9.92
N THR A 83 -2.18 -24.62 -9.87
CA THR A 83 -1.12 -24.04 -10.72
C THR A 83 0.22 -24.77 -10.56
N ASN A 84 0.47 -25.38 -9.41
CA ASN A 84 1.65 -26.23 -9.16
C ASN A 84 1.60 -27.56 -9.93
N THR A 85 0.43 -27.99 -10.40
CA THR A 85 0.23 -29.23 -11.16
C THR A 85 0.01 -28.97 -12.65
N GLY A 86 0.10 -27.70 -13.08
CA GLY A 86 0.01 -27.29 -14.47
C GLY A 86 -1.33 -26.68 -14.89
N GLU A 87 -2.28 -26.43 -13.96
CA GLU A 87 -3.48 -25.63 -14.25
C GLU A 87 -3.06 -24.18 -14.56
N THR A 88 -3.72 -23.59 -15.56
CA THR A 88 -3.44 -22.17 -15.88
C THR A 88 -3.99 -21.24 -14.79
N VAL A 89 -3.38 -20.07 -14.64
CA VAL A 89 -3.86 -19.07 -13.69
C VAL A 89 -5.26 -18.59 -14.07
N GLU A 90 -5.52 -18.51 -15.37
CA GLU A 90 -6.83 -18.12 -15.95
C GLU A 90 -7.92 -19.13 -15.61
N ASP A 91 -7.65 -20.44 -15.72
CA ASP A 91 -8.61 -21.48 -15.37
C ASP A 91 -8.89 -21.48 -13.85
N THR A 92 -7.85 -21.39 -13.03
CA THR A 92 -7.99 -21.18 -11.57
C THR A 92 -8.87 -19.97 -11.28
N GLY A 93 -8.61 -18.83 -11.93
CA GLY A 93 -9.41 -17.61 -11.80
C GLY A 93 -10.87 -17.80 -12.21
N GLN A 94 -11.12 -18.54 -13.29
CA GLN A 94 -12.47 -18.84 -13.75
C GLN A 94 -13.27 -19.71 -12.77
N VAL A 95 -12.62 -20.66 -12.11
CA VAL A 95 -13.23 -21.49 -11.05
C VAL A 95 -13.53 -20.63 -9.82
N MET A 96 -12.53 -19.87 -9.33
CA MET A 96 -12.69 -19.00 -8.16
C MET A 96 -13.80 -17.96 -8.37
N ALA A 97 -13.92 -17.38 -9.57
CA ALA A 97 -14.95 -16.40 -9.90
C ALA A 97 -16.40 -16.93 -9.81
N ARG A 98 -16.60 -18.23 -9.66
CA ARG A 98 -17.92 -18.84 -9.45
C ARG A 98 -18.23 -19.15 -7.99
N MET A 99 -17.22 -18.98 -7.10
CA MET A 99 -17.28 -19.42 -5.69
C MET A 99 -16.95 -18.31 -4.70
N LEU A 100 -16.22 -17.30 -5.14
CA LEU A 100 -15.76 -16.19 -4.29
C LEU A 100 -16.38 -14.88 -4.74
N ASP A 101 -16.56 -13.95 -3.81
CA ASP A 101 -17.02 -12.58 -4.07
C ASP A 101 -15.85 -11.61 -4.27
N VAL A 102 -14.68 -11.91 -3.69
CA VAL A 102 -13.44 -11.13 -3.83
C VAL A 102 -12.23 -12.03 -3.60
N LEU A 103 -11.13 -11.76 -4.29
CA LEU A 103 -9.83 -12.40 -4.05
C LEU A 103 -8.79 -11.35 -3.67
N VAL A 104 -8.19 -11.49 -2.50
CA VAL A 104 -7.02 -10.74 -2.07
C VAL A 104 -5.79 -11.57 -2.40
N ALA A 105 -4.96 -11.12 -3.33
CA ALA A 105 -3.83 -11.90 -3.84
C ALA A 105 -2.49 -11.20 -3.63
N ARG A 106 -1.53 -11.89 -3.02
CA ARG A 106 -0.11 -11.49 -2.93
C ARG A 106 0.74 -12.50 -3.68
N THR A 107 1.09 -12.16 -4.91
CA THR A 107 1.89 -13.03 -5.79
C THR A 107 3.37 -12.71 -5.71
N ALA A 108 3.72 -11.44 -5.50
CA ALA A 108 5.07 -10.90 -5.70
C ALA A 108 5.63 -11.21 -7.10
N GLY A 109 4.74 -11.56 -8.02
CA GLY A 109 4.98 -11.83 -9.43
C GLY A 109 4.49 -10.69 -10.33
N PRO A 110 4.45 -10.90 -11.63
CA PRO A 110 3.97 -9.92 -12.61
C PRO A 110 2.47 -9.65 -12.42
N ASP A 111 2.02 -8.46 -12.83
CA ASP A 111 0.62 -8.03 -12.67
C ASP A 111 -0.35 -8.85 -13.51
N GLU A 112 0.11 -9.43 -14.62
CA GLU A 112 -0.64 -10.35 -15.47
C GLU A 112 -1.16 -11.57 -14.70
N GLU A 113 -0.41 -12.06 -13.71
CA GLU A 113 -0.85 -13.16 -12.84
C GLU A 113 -2.10 -12.76 -12.03
N LEU A 114 -2.14 -11.52 -11.52
CA LEU A 114 -3.30 -10.99 -10.80
C LEU A 114 -4.52 -10.86 -11.71
N PHE A 115 -4.31 -10.38 -12.94
CA PHE A 115 -5.38 -10.28 -13.92
C PHE A 115 -5.91 -11.66 -14.33
N GLY A 116 -5.03 -12.66 -14.54
CA GLY A 116 -5.43 -14.05 -14.79
C GLY A 116 -6.33 -14.61 -13.70
N LEU A 117 -5.98 -14.36 -12.42
CA LEU A 117 -6.78 -14.76 -11.25
C LEU A 117 -8.17 -14.11 -11.20
N SER A 118 -8.42 -13.02 -11.95
CA SER A 118 -9.75 -12.42 -12.04
C SER A 118 -10.76 -13.23 -12.87
N GLY A 119 -10.33 -14.30 -13.51
CA GLY A 119 -11.19 -15.10 -14.37
C GLY A 119 -11.81 -14.31 -15.52
N GLY A 120 -11.01 -13.45 -16.16
CA GLY A 120 -11.44 -12.56 -17.23
C GLY A 120 -12.23 -11.35 -16.75
N GLY A 121 -11.87 -10.80 -15.60
CA GLY A 121 -12.49 -9.60 -15.03
C GLY A 121 -13.81 -9.84 -14.31
N ARG A 122 -14.15 -11.09 -13.98
CA ARG A 122 -15.40 -11.42 -13.27
C ARG A 122 -15.26 -11.44 -11.76
N LEU A 123 -14.11 -11.89 -11.27
CA LEU A 123 -13.79 -11.88 -9.84
C LEU A 123 -13.05 -10.58 -9.50
N PRO A 124 -13.57 -9.78 -8.57
CA PRO A 124 -12.80 -8.67 -8.01
C PRO A 124 -11.47 -9.17 -7.43
N VAL A 125 -10.36 -8.57 -7.84
CA VAL A 125 -9.01 -8.88 -7.32
C VAL A 125 -8.41 -7.65 -6.65
N VAL A 126 -7.84 -7.86 -5.46
CA VAL A 126 -7.07 -6.86 -4.71
C VAL A 126 -5.61 -7.28 -4.72
N ASN A 127 -4.74 -6.45 -5.31
CA ASN A 127 -3.29 -6.61 -5.30
C ASN A 127 -2.74 -6.32 -3.90
N ALA A 128 -2.47 -7.37 -3.13
CA ALA A 128 -1.85 -7.28 -1.81
C ALA A 128 -0.30 -7.34 -1.86
N MET A 129 0.29 -7.19 -2.96
CA MET A 129 1.66 -6.97 -3.41
C MET A 129 1.99 -7.80 -4.66
N SER A 130 2.28 -7.13 -5.75
CA SER A 130 2.96 -7.65 -6.94
C SER A 130 4.45 -7.28 -6.95
N ALA A 131 5.16 -7.66 -8.02
CA ALA A 131 6.54 -7.24 -8.21
C ALA A 131 6.67 -5.72 -8.42
N ALA A 132 5.72 -5.13 -9.15
CA ALA A 132 5.76 -3.72 -9.53
C ALA A 132 5.25 -2.79 -8.43
N GLU A 133 4.17 -3.18 -7.73
CA GLU A 133 3.46 -2.27 -6.84
C GLU A 133 2.86 -2.98 -5.63
N HIS A 134 2.73 -2.23 -4.53
CA HIS A 134 2.00 -2.64 -3.33
C HIS A 134 0.89 -1.61 -3.02
N PRO A 135 -0.19 -1.56 -3.83
CA PRO A 135 -1.19 -0.49 -3.75
C PRO A 135 -1.86 -0.42 -2.38
N THR A 136 -2.13 -1.56 -1.75
CA THR A 136 -2.70 -1.60 -0.39
C THR A 136 -1.75 -1.04 0.68
N GLN A 137 -0.42 -1.02 0.44
CA GLN A 137 0.51 -0.30 1.32
C GLN A 137 0.39 1.20 1.12
N GLY A 138 0.37 1.70 -0.12
CA GLY A 138 0.17 3.13 -0.38
C GLY A 138 -1.11 3.67 0.25
N LEU A 139 -2.21 2.92 0.18
CA LEU A 139 -3.47 3.27 0.85
C LEU A 139 -3.34 3.27 2.39
N THR A 140 -2.60 2.31 2.93
CA THR A 140 -2.28 2.27 4.37
C THR A 140 -1.49 3.49 4.81
N ASP A 141 -0.50 3.88 4.01
CA ASP A 141 0.36 5.03 4.29
C ASP A 141 -0.46 6.32 4.30
N LEU A 142 -1.31 6.53 3.29
CA LEU A 142 -2.22 7.68 3.24
C LEU A 142 -3.21 7.69 4.42
N THR A 143 -3.77 6.54 4.79
CA THR A 143 -4.65 6.42 5.97
C THR A 143 -3.90 6.79 7.25
N THR A 144 -2.65 6.35 7.38
CA THR A 144 -1.80 6.66 8.54
C THR A 144 -1.47 8.14 8.60
N LEU A 145 -1.11 8.75 7.47
CA LEU A 145 -0.86 10.19 7.36
C LEU A 145 -2.12 11.00 7.71
N GLN A 146 -3.29 10.60 7.18
CA GLN A 146 -4.57 11.22 7.50
C GLN A 146 -4.87 11.20 9.00
N LEU A 147 -4.60 10.08 9.67
CA LEU A 147 -4.80 9.95 11.12
C LEU A 147 -3.80 10.77 11.93
N ALA A 148 -2.52 10.75 11.54
CA ALA A 148 -1.45 11.41 12.27
C ALA A 148 -1.48 12.95 12.15
N PHE A 149 -1.87 13.46 10.97
CA PHE A 149 -1.82 14.91 10.66
C PHE A 149 -3.18 15.55 10.44
N GLY A 150 -4.28 14.77 10.45
CA GLY A 150 -5.63 15.25 10.12
C GLY A 150 -5.85 15.56 8.64
N ARG A 151 -4.83 15.40 7.80
CA ARG A 151 -4.82 15.68 6.37
C ARG A 151 -3.73 14.90 5.66
N VAL A 152 -3.80 14.81 4.33
CA VAL A 152 -2.71 14.35 3.47
C VAL A 152 -2.15 15.51 2.65
N GLU A 153 -3.01 16.42 2.22
CA GLU A 153 -2.63 17.58 1.42
C GLU A 153 -1.55 18.42 2.09
N GLY A 154 -0.57 18.87 1.29
CA GLY A 154 0.51 19.75 1.74
C GLY A 154 1.55 19.08 2.64
N LEU A 155 1.50 17.77 2.86
CA LEU A 155 2.54 17.07 3.62
C LEU A 155 3.82 16.92 2.80
N SER A 156 4.95 17.00 3.50
CA SER A 156 6.30 16.78 2.96
C SER A 156 6.91 15.53 3.56
N LEU A 157 7.30 14.57 2.72
CA LEU A 157 7.86 13.29 3.13
C LEU A 157 9.27 13.11 2.56
N LEU A 158 10.16 12.58 3.40
CA LEU A 158 11.46 12.06 3.01
C LEU A 158 11.42 10.52 3.07
N TYR A 159 11.53 9.87 1.93
CA TYR A 159 11.69 8.43 1.84
C TYR A 159 13.17 8.08 1.67
N VAL A 160 13.70 7.14 2.44
CA VAL A 160 15.11 6.73 2.40
C VAL A 160 15.18 5.21 2.27
N GLY A 161 15.83 4.69 1.23
CA GLY A 161 16.02 3.24 1.05
C GLY A 161 15.74 2.77 -0.37
N GLU A 162 15.42 1.49 -0.54
CA GLU A 162 15.16 0.90 -1.85
C GLU A 162 13.91 1.49 -2.52
N GLY A 163 14.03 1.88 -3.79
CA GLY A 163 12.92 2.30 -4.64
C GLY A 163 12.07 1.11 -5.11
N ASN A 164 11.56 0.33 -4.18
CA ASN A 164 10.80 -0.89 -4.40
C ASN A 164 9.31 -0.63 -4.68
N ASN A 165 8.50 -1.69 -4.68
CA ASN A 165 7.06 -1.62 -4.90
C ASN A 165 6.29 -0.82 -3.84
N THR A 166 6.80 -0.70 -2.60
CA THR A 166 6.25 0.19 -1.56
C THR A 166 6.51 1.66 -1.91
N ALA A 167 7.74 2.00 -2.29
CA ALA A 167 8.10 3.36 -2.74
C ALA A 167 7.31 3.77 -3.98
N ALA A 168 7.10 2.83 -4.91
CA ALA A 168 6.30 3.05 -6.12
C ALA A 168 4.84 3.37 -5.77
N ALA A 169 4.20 2.57 -4.92
CA ALA A 169 2.83 2.78 -4.48
C ALA A 169 2.67 4.11 -3.71
N LEU A 170 3.61 4.43 -2.82
CA LEU A 170 3.63 5.73 -2.11
C LEU A 170 3.74 6.89 -3.09
N ALA A 171 4.64 6.80 -4.08
CA ALA A 171 4.84 7.84 -5.08
C ALA A 171 3.57 8.10 -5.92
N LEU A 172 2.91 7.03 -6.38
CA LEU A 172 1.67 7.13 -7.14
C LEU A 172 0.50 7.67 -6.29
N ALA A 173 0.42 7.27 -5.03
CA ALA A 173 -0.66 7.66 -4.13
C ALA A 173 -0.51 9.10 -3.63
N LEU A 174 0.65 9.46 -3.09
CA LEU A 174 0.87 10.76 -2.44
C LEU A 174 0.84 11.92 -3.44
N THR A 175 1.36 11.72 -4.66
CA THR A 175 1.40 12.78 -5.68
C THR A 175 0.03 13.22 -6.19
N ARG A 176 -1.04 12.49 -5.87
CA ARG A 176 -2.45 12.85 -6.19
C ARG A 176 -3.08 13.82 -5.17
N PHE A 177 -2.34 14.17 -4.11
CA PHE A 177 -2.79 15.13 -3.10
C PHE A 177 -2.08 16.49 -3.30
N PRO A 178 -2.84 17.59 -3.51
CA PRO A 178 -2.24 18.88 -3.81
C PRO A 178 -1.28 19.38 -2.72
N GLY A 179 -0.19 20.01 -3.16
CA GLY A 179 0.79 20.61 -2.26
C GLY A 179 1.70 19.62 -1.55
N THR A 180 1.52 18.31 -1.72
CA THR A 180 2.44 17.31 -1.14
C THR A 180 3.82 17.37 -1.79
N SER A 181 4.83 16.93 -1.06
CA SER A 181 6.20 16.80 -1.52
C SER A 181 6.78 15.45 -1.10
N LEU A 182 7.28 14.69 -2.04
CA LEU A 182 7.99 13.42 -1.81
C LEU A 182 9.43 13.52 -2.31
N GLU A 183 10.37 13.47 -1.41
CA GLU A 183 11.79 13.33 -1.71
C GLU A 183 12.21 11.89 -1.49
N LEU A 184 12.70 11.23 -2.55
CA LEU A 184 13.21 9.86 -2.51
C LEU A 184 14.74 9.90 -2.48
N ARG A 185 15.33 9.25 -1.49
CA ARG A 185 16.77 9.01 -1.36
C ARG A 185 17.03 7.52 -1.48
N THR A 186 17.38 7.09 -2.69
CA THR A 186 17.54 5.68 -3.04
C THR A 186 18.99 5.37 -3.37
N PRO A 187 19.53 4.20 -2.98
CA PRO A 187 20.88 3.82 -3.35
C PRO A 187 21.07 3.76 -4.87
N PRO A 188 22.27 4.07 -5.39
CA PRO A 188 22.57 3.95 -6.81
C PRO A 188 22.25 2.56 -7.36
N GLY A 189 21.46 2.51 -8.45
CA GLY A 189 21.01 1.27 -9.06
C GLY A 189 19.76 0.64 -8.41
N TYR A 190 19.24 1.23 -7.31
CA TYR A 190 18.08 0.73 -6.56
C TYR A 190 16.95 1.78 -6.44
N GLY A 191 16.84 2.65 -7.43
CA GLY A 191 15.77 3.65 -7.52
C GLY A 191 14.43 3.06 -7.92
N VAL A 192 13.39 3.89 -7.84
CA VAL A 192 12.05 3.53 -8.31
C VAL A 192 12.09 3.26 -9.82
N ALA A 193 11.42 2.21 -10.26
CA ALA A 193 11.35 1.85 -11.68
C ALA A 193 10.92 3.06 -12.53
N ARG A 194 11.70 3.36 -13.56
CA ARG A 194 11.55 4.58 -14.36
C ARG A 194 10.13 4.83 -14.87
N PRO A 195 9.39 3.83 -15.40
CA PRO A 195 8.00 4.05 -15.84
C PRO A 195 7.06 4.49 -14.70
N LEU A 196 7.24 3.95 -13.49
CA LEU A 196 6.44 4.31 -12.31
C LEU A 196 6.78 5.73 -11.84
N LEU A 197 8.06 6.06 -11.77
CA LEU A 197 8.51 7.40 -11.39
C LEU A 197 8.05 8.48 -12.39
N ASP A 198 8.08 8.19 -13.69
CA ASP A 198 7.61 9.12 -14.70
C ASP A 198 6.10 9.34 -14.64
N ARG A 199 5.31 8.28 -14.30
CA ARG A 199 3.88 8.42 -14.01
C ARG A 199 3.64 9.30 -12.78
N ALA A 200 4.33 9.04 -11.67
CA ALA A 200 4.22 9.85 -10.45
C ALA A 200 4.60 11.32 -10.70
N ARG A 201 5.61 11.59 -11.52
CA ARG A 201 5.99 12.95 -11.94
C ARG A 201 4.90 13.62 -12.79
N ALA A 202 4.25 12.87 -13.67
CA ALA A 202 3.14 13.39 -14.46
C ALA A 202 1.93 13.75 -13.58
N GLN A 203 1.61 12.89 -12.62
CA GLN A 203 0.58 13.14 -11.61
C GLN A 203 0.94 14.36 -10.75
N ALA A 204 2.18 14.46 -10.27
CA ALA A 204 2.64 15.59 -9.48
C ALA A 204 2.41 16.93 -10.19
N ARG A 205 2.72 17.00 -11.48
CA ARG A 205 2.42 18.22 -12.29
C ARG A 205 0.93 18.50 -12.40
N ARG A 206 0.10 17.46 -12.53
CA ARG A 206 -1.36 17.60 -12.65
C ARG A 206 -2.01 18.12 -11.36
N TYR A 207 -1.54 17.61 -10.22
CA TYR A 207 -2.15 17.90 -8.91
C TYR A 207 -1.45 19.01 -8.12
N GLY A 208 -0.38 19.63 -8.64
CA GLY A 208 0.36 20.66 -7.94
C GLY A 208 1.14 20.13 -6.74
N SER A 209 1.57 18.87 -6.79
CA SER A 209 2.48 18.25 -5.84
C SER A 209 3.91 18.19 -6.41
N ARG A 210 4.87 17.68 -5.62
CA ARG A 210 6.27 17.55 -6.04
C ARG A 210 6.79 16.15 -5.73
N ILE A 211 7.64 15.63 -6.63
CA ILE A 211 8.40 14.41 -6.41
C ILE A 211 9.78 14.56 -7.01
N ALA A 212 10.79 14.21 -6.23
CA ALA A 212 12.17 14.14 -6.65
C ALA A 212 12.82 12.84 -6.18
N GLU A 213 13.82 12.36 -6.91
CA GLU A 213 14.63 11.23 -6.52
C GLU A 213 16.11 11.57 -6.70
N ALA A 214 16.92 11.29 -5.70
CA ALA A 214 18.36 11.41 -5.72
C ALA A 214 19.02 10.15 -5.12
N HIS A 215 20.23 9.86 -5.61
CA HIS A 215 20.98 8.64 -5.26
C HIS A 215 22.17 8.96 -4.34
N HIS A 216 21.99 9.94 -3.44
CA HIS A 216 22.96 10.37 -2.43
C HIS A 216 22.23 10.98 -1.24
N MET A 217 22.90 11.09 -0.11
CA MET A 217 22.32 11.63 1.13
C MET A 217 22.70 13.10 1.40
N ASP A 218 23.35 13.78 0.45
CA ASP A 218 23.67 15.19 0.57
C ASP A 218 22.45 16.08 0.26
N GLY A 219 22.36 17.25 0.91
CA GLY A 219 21.32 18.24 0.64
C GLY A 219 19.92 17.71 0.92
N LEU A 220 19.74 17.05 2.07
CA LEU A 220 18.42 16.58 2.51
C LEU A 220 17.44 17.74 2.71
N PRO A 221 16.14 17.54 2.45
CA PRO A 221 15.13 18.52 2.74
C PRO A 221 15.03 18.77 4.26
N THR A 222 14.67 19.99 4.62
CA THR A 222 14.47 20.40 6.01
C THR A 222 12.98 20.58 6.31
N GLY A 223 12.59 20.29 7.55
CA GLY A 223 11.21 20.52 8.00
C GLY A 223 10.19 19.58 7.36
N VAL A 224 10.58 18.36 6.96
CA VAL A 224 9.62 17.36 6.48
C VAL A 224 8.70 16.92 7.62
N ASP A 225 7.46 16.56 7.28
CA ASP A 225 6.47 16.06 8.23
C ASP A 225 6.75 14.61 8.64
N ALA A 226 7.29 13.80 7.72
CA ALA A 226 7.60 12.41 8.00
C ALA A 226 8.85 11.91 7.27
N VAL A 227 9.57 11.00 7.92
CA VAL A 227 10.65 10.19 7.37
C VAL A 227 10.14 8.76 7.24
N TYR A 228 10.28 8.17 6.06
CA TYR A 228 9.83 6.82 5.77
C TYR A 228 10.99 5.96 5.26
N THR A 229 11.09 4.73 5.75
CA THR A 229 11.97 3.71 5.16
C THR A 229 11.28 2.36 5.08
N THR A 230 11.87 1.47 4.33
CA THR A 230 11.44 0.08 4.17
C THR A 230 12.65 -0.84 4.28
N ARG A 231 12.40 -2.12 4.50
CA ARG A 231 13.46 -3.13 4.51
C ARG A 231 14.29 -3.06 3.22
N TRP A 232 15.61 -3.08 3.33
CA TRP A 232 16.53 -2.98 2.19
C TRP A 232 16.42 -4.12 1.17
N GLN A 233 15.89 -5.27 1.56
CA GLN A 233 15.63 -6.38 0.66
C GLN A 233 14.16 -6.76 0.70
N THR A 234 13.43 -6.45 -0.36
CA THR A 234 12.02 -6.78 -0.49
C THR A 234 11.79 -8.28 -0.38
N THR A 235 10.72 -8.69 0.31
CA THR A 235 10.38 -10.10 0.50
C THR A 235 10.17 -10.81 -0.84
N GLY A 236 10.90 -11.89 -1.05
CA GLY A 236 10.82 -12.69 -2.28
C GLY A 236 11.77 -12.26 -3.38
N THR A 237 12.63 -11.26 -3.12
CA THR A 237 13.69 -10.83 -4.04
C THR A 237 15.08 -11.20 -3.51
N SER A 238 16.05 -11.22 -4.41
CA SER A 238 17.47 -11.31 -4.09
C SER A 238 18.22 -10.20 -4.83
N LYS A 239 19.28 -9.71 -4.24
CA LYS A 239 20.16 -8.74 -4.90
C LYS A 239 21.34 -9.49 -5.54
N PRO A 240 21.66 -9.22 -6.82
CA PRO A 240 22.69 -9.96 -7.52
C PRO A 240 24.10 -9.64 -7.01
N ASP A 241 24.35 -8.42 -6.53
CA ASP A 241 25.61 -8.00 -5.95
C ASP A 241 25.73 -8.52 -4.51
N PRO A 242 26.72 -9.35 -4.14
CA PRO A 242 26.93 -9.81 -2.79
C PRO A 242 27.23 -8.67 -1.80
N ASP A 243 27.84 -7.58 -2.28
CA ASP A 243 28.26 -6.42 -1.48
C ASP A 243 27.21 -5.30 -1.47
N TRP A 244 25.99 -5.56 -1.92
CA TRP A 244 24.92 -4.57 -1.99
C TRP A 244 24.69 -3.80 -0.67
N ARG A 245 24.97 -4.41 0.49
CA ARG A 245 24.83 -3.74 1.79
C ARG A 245 25.75 -2.55 1.94
N THR A 246 26.94 -2.58 1.32
CA THR A 246 27.86 -1.43 1.30
C THR A 246 27.25 -0.24 0.56
N VAL A 247 26.55 -0.51 -0.55
CA VAL A 247 25.84 0.54 -1.31
C VAL A 247 24.66 1.12 -0.53
N PHE A 248 24.02 0.30 0.32
CA PHE A 248 22.88 0.72 1.13
C PHE A 248 23.28 1.40 2.45
N ALA A 249 24.45 1.11 3.01
CA ALA A 249 24.88 1.60 4.32
C ALA A 249 24.75 3.14 4.52
N PRO A 250 25.05 4.00 3.51
CA PRO A 250 24.85 5.45 3.64
C PRO A 250 23.37 5.86 3.80
N PHE A 251 22.44 4.98 3.41
CA PHE A 251 20.98 5.20 3.43
C PHE A 251 20.32 4.62 4.68
N GLN A 252 21.08 4.30 5.71
CA GLN A 252 20.51 3.92 7.00
C GLN A 252 19.81 5.12 7.65
N VAL A 253 18.57 4.92 8.09
CA VAL A 253 17.83 5.93 8.85
C VAL A 253 18.32 5.93 10.28
N THR A 254 19.00 7.01 10.67
CA THR A 254 19.56 7.25 12.00
C THR A 254 18.96 8.52 12.60
N ARG A 255 19.17 8.74 13.88
CA ARG A 255 18.71 9.94 14.59
C ARG A 255 19.20 11.25 13.98
N ALA A 256 20.32 11.24 13.28
CA ALA A 256 20.88 12.43 12.62
C ALA A 256 19.91 13.08 11.60
N LEU A 257 19.00 12.31 10.99
CA LEU A 257 17.98 12.87 10.06
C LEU A 257 17.05 13.87 10.76
N TRP A 258 16.83 13.74 12.08
CA TRP A 258 15.97 14.65 12.84
C TRP A 258 16.63 16.00 13.13
N GLU A 259 17.95 16.18 12.91
CA GLU A 259 18.60 17.49 12.94
C GLU A 259 18.01 18.42 11.88
N HIS A 260 17.60 17.85 10.72
CA HIS A 260 16.99 18.60 9.61
C HIS A 260 15.47 18.74 9.75
N SER A 261 14.83 17.85 10.52
CA SER A 261 13.36 17.78 10.65
C SER A 261 12.96 17.32 12.06
N PRO A 262 13.14 18.16 13.09
CA PRO A 262 13.01 17.74 14.51
C PRO A 262 11.61 17.23 14.90
N LYS A 263 10.58 17.57 14.15
CA LYS A 263 9.18 17.19 14.42
C LYS A 263 8.69 16.04 13.53
N ALA A 264 9.52 15.53 12.63
CA ALA A 264 9.12 14.49 11.70
C ALA A 264 8.71 13.21 12.44
N LEU A 265 7.59 12.62 12.01
CA LEU A 265 7.22 11.27 12.42
C LEU A 265 8.02 10.24 11.61
N PHE A 266 8.19 9.05 12.16
CA PHE A 266 8.87 7.95 11.48
C PHE A 266 7.88 6.85 11.08
N LEU A 267 7.90 6.49 9.80
CA LEU A 267 7.11 5.42 9.20
C LEU A 267 8.00 4.27 8.72
N HIS A 268 7.49 3.06 8.81
CA HIS A 268 8.11 1.86 8.28
C HIS A 268 7.05 0.81 7.98
N ASP A 269 7.01 0.26 6.77
CA ASP A 269 6.01 -0.75 6.36
C ASP A 269 6.18 -2.13 7.02
N LEU A 270 7.29 -2.33 7.75
CA LEU A 270 7.67 -3.57 8.44
C LEU A 270 7.68 -4.82 7.52
N PRO A 271 8.55 -5.81 7.81
CA PRO A 271 9.41 -5.95 8.98
C PRO A 271 10.62 -5.03 8.93
N ALA A 272 11.06 -4.53 10.08
CA ALA A 272 12.27 -3.74 10.21
C ALA A 272 13.45 -4.59 10.71
N HIS A 273 14.64 -4.31 10.18
CA HIS A 273 15.89 -4.90 10.64
C HIS A 273 16.73 -3.83 11.32
N ARG A 274 16.63 -3.77 12.66
CA ARG A 274 17.41 -2.84 13.46
C ARG A 274 18.90 -3.04 13.22
N GLY A 275 19.59 -1.93 12.90
CA GLY A 275 21.01 -1.94 12.52
C GLY A 275 21.27 -2.11 11.02
N GLU A 276 20.24 -2.43 10.21
CA GLU A 276 20.31 -2.35 8.73
C GLU A 276 19.68 -1.02 8.27
N GLU A 277 18.44 -1.04 7.77
CA GLU A 277 17.79 0.16 7.21
C GLU A 277 17.43 1.23 8.24
N VAL A 278 17.32 0.86 9.51
CA VAL A 278 16.95 1.76 10.59
C VAL A 278 17.65 1.37 11.89
N THR A 279 18.05 2.36 12.70
CA THR A 279 18.58 2.11 14.04
C THR A 279 17.44 1.80 15.02
N ALA A 280 17.76 1.04 16.09
CA ALA A 280 16.81 0.76 17.18
C ALA A 280 16.32 2.07 17.84
N GLU A 281 17.20 3.05 18.02
CA GLU A 281 16.86 4.35 18.60
C GLU A 281 15.73 5.06 17.82
N VAL A 282 15.72 4.95 16.50
CA VAL A 282 14.68 5.56 15.66
C VAL A 282 13.40 4.74 15.70
N LEU A 283 13.48 3.43 15.46
CA LEU A 283 12.31 2.58 15.37
C LEU A 283 11.55 2.44 16.70
N ASP A 284 12.30 2.41 17.81
CA ASP A 284 11.73 2.28 19.16
C ASP A 284 11.57 3.66 19.85
N GLY A 285 11.88 4.73 19.14
CA GLY A 285 11.80 6.10 19.62
C GLY A 285 10.38 6.69 19.57
N PRO A 286 10.16 7.83 20.27
CA PRO A 286 8.83 8.42 20.42
C PRO A 286 8.24 9.02 19.13
N ALA A 287 9.04 9.24 18.09
CA ALA A 287 8.59 9.71 16.79
C ALA A 287 8.08 8.57 15.89
N ALA A 288 8.32 7.30 16.27
CA ALA A 288 7.96 6.15 15.44
C ALA A 288 6.47 5.82 15.55
N ILE A 289 5.80 5.81 14.41
CA ILE A 289 4.40 5.37 14.26
C ILE A 289 4.29 4.12 13.37
N ALA A 290 5.38 3.37 13.23
CA ALA A 290 5.44 2.18 12.37
C ALA A 290 4.47 1.08 12.80
N PHE A 291 4.19 0.94 14.10
CA PHE A 291 3.24 -0.04 14.62
C PHE A 291 1.79 0.42 14.45
N ASP A 292 1.51 1.72 14.59
CA ASP A 292 0.21 2.31 14.25
C ASP A 292 -0.06 2.17 12.75
N GLN A 293 0.95 2.42 11.91
CA GLN A 293 0.89 2.17 10.46
C GLN A 293 0.60 0.68 10.17
N ALA A 294 1.19 -0.24 10.93
CA ALA A 294 0.91 -1.68 10.78
C ALA A 294 -0.52 -2.05 11.18
N GLU A 295 -1.10 -1.43 12.20
CA GLU A 295 -2.51 -1.58 12.55
C GLU A 295 -3.42 -0.99 11.46
N ASN A 296 -3.08 0.16 10.93
CA ASN A 296 -3.82 0.83 9.86
C ASN A 296 -3.89 0.01 8.55
N LYS A 297 -3.01 -0.99 8.36
CA LYS A 297 -3.18 -1.97 7.27
C LYS A 297 -4.53 -2.67 7.34
N MET A 298 -5.03 -2.97 8.54
CA MET A 298 -6.33 -3.60 8.70
C MET A 298 -7.47 -2.61 8.40
N HIS A 299 -7.38 -1.40 8.90
CA HIS A 299 -8.39 -0.37 8.67
C HIS A 299 -8.49 0.01 7.19
N SER A 300 -7.35 0.18 6.53
CA SER A 300 -7.27 0.40 5.09
C SER A 300 -7.77 -0.80 4.29
N ALA A 301 -7.45 -2.05 4.71
CA ALA A 301 -7.97 -3.26 4.07
C ALA A 301 -9.50 -3.36 4.18
N MET A 302 -10.09 -2.98 5.33
CA MET A 302 -11.54 -2.89 5.49
C MET A 302 -12.16 -1.90 4.50
N ALA A 303 -11.58 -0.71 4.36
CA ALA A 303 -12.06 0.29 3.43
C ALA A 303 -11.95 -0.17 1.96
N VAL A 304 -10.86 -0.83 1.59
CA VAL A 304 -10.69 -1.42 0.24
C VAL A 304 -11.74 -2.48 -0.04
N LEU A 305 -11.99 -3.41 0.88
CA LEU A 305 -12.97 -4.46 0.70
C LEU A 305 -14.40 -3.91 0.58
N GLU A 306 -14.74 -2.91 1.38
CA GLU A 306 -16.02 -2.22 1.28
C GLU A 306 -16.16 -1.47 -0.05
N TRP A 307 -15.10 -0.76 -0.50
CA TRP A 307 -15.06 -0.11 -1.80
C TRP A 307 -15.22 -1.10 -2.97
N ILE A 308 -14.62 -2.27 -2.90
CA ILE A 308 -14.82 -3.33 -3.92
C ILE A 308 -16.31 -3.65 -4.07
N ARG A 309 -17.05 -3.74 -2.99
CA ARG A 309 -18.48 -4.07 -2.99
C ARG A 309 -19.34 -2.90 -3.46
N HIS A 310 -19.13 -1.72 -2.90
CA HIS A 310 -20.09 -0.61 -2.98
C HIS A 310 -19.62 0.56 -3.85
N GLY A 311 -18.32 0.67 -4.17
CA GLY A 311 -17.71 1.86 -4.75
C GLY A 311 -17.37 2.90 -3.68
N ALA A 312 -17.12 4.14 -4.12
CA ALA A 312 -16.90 5.23 -3.20
C ALA A 312 -18.14 5.41 -2.29
N VAL A 313 -17.91 5.38 -0.99
CA VAL A 313 -18.96 5.67 0.00
C VAL A 313 -19.01 7.18 0.15
N ALA A 314 -20.15 7.79 -0.18
CA ALA A 314 -20.37 9.22 0.04
C ALA A 314 -20.23 9.53 1.54
N ASP A 315 -19.46 10.57 1.87
CA ASP A 315 -19.32 10.99 3.27
C ASP A 315 -20.68 11.24 3.91
N ALA A 316 -20.94 10.57 5.02
CA ALA A 316 -22.15 10.78 5.84
C ALA A 316 -22.20 12.19 6.49
N THR A 317 -21.25 13.08 6.14
CA THR A 317 -21.15 14.47 6.63
C THR A 317 -21.74 15.52 5.65
N GLY A 318 -22.51 15.08 4.64
CA GLY A 318 -23.26 15.97 3.74
C GLY A 318 -24.45 16.65 4.46
N GLY A 319 -24.19 17.31 5.56
CA GLY A 319 -25.11 18.29 6.14
C GLY A 319 -25.13 19.53 5.26
N THR A 320 -26.07 19.60 4.33
CA THR A 320 -26.42 20.85 3.64
C THR A 320 -26.91 21.86 4.67
N ALA A 321 -26.03 22.74 5.12
CA ALA A 321 -26.48 24.01 5.68
C ALA A 321 -27.08 24.83 4.54
N ARG A 322 -28.38 24.77 4.37
CA ARG A 322 -29.14 25.83 3.70
C ARG A 322 -29.30 26.97 4.70
N LEU A 323 -28.72 28.08 4.39
CA LEU A 323 -29.24 29.43 4.72
C LEU A 323 -29.35 30.22 3.42
#